data_ed24006999fd026712e2b3f83882be05
#
_entry.id   ed24006999fd026712e2b3f83882be05
#
_cell.length_a   1.000
_cell.length_b   1.000
_cell.length_c   1.000
_cell.angle_alpha   90.00
_cell.angle_beta   90.00
_cell.angle_gamma   90.00
#
_symmetry.space_group_name_H-M   'P 1'
#
loop_
_entity.id
_entity.type
_entity.pdbx_description
1 polymer ?
#
loop_
_entity_poly.entity_id
_entity_poly.type
_entity_poly.pdbx_seq_one_letter_code
_entity_poly.pdbx_strand_id
1 'polypeptide(L)'
;MAVDRLWPDVVSNVVDPGWVPTRMGGPGASDDLRLGHVTQVWLATSDDPNASGGGGYWYHQQPHTPEVAVHDPHFQDDLLAALARATGTSLGSARAAG
;
A
#
# COMPACT_ATOMS: atom_id res chain seq x y z
N MET A 1 2.70 6.97 -5.59
CA MET A 1 3.05 6.95 -4.17
C MET A 1 4.56 6.96 -4.05
N ALA A 2 5.09 7.12 -2.83
CA ALA A 2 6.53 7.38 -2.68
C ALA A 2 7.42 6.22 -3.12
N VAL A 3 7.13 4.99 -2.70
CA VAL A 3 7.99 3.83 -2.99
C VAL A 3 8.04 3.52 -4.48
N ASP A 4 6.91 3.51 -5.16
CA ASP A 4 6.90 3.24 -6.60
C ASP A 4 7.55 4.38 -7.40
N ARG A 5 7.46 5.62 -6.92
CA ARG A 5 8.14 6.77 -7.53
C ARG A 5 9.66 6.71 -7.35
N LEU A 6 10.12 6.41 -6.14
CA LEU A 6 11.55 6.47 -5.77
C LEU A 6 12.31 5.20 -6.14
N TRP A 7 11.64 4.07 -6.18
CA TRP A 7 12.23 2.76 -6.46
C TRP A 7 11.52 2.11 -7.65
N PRO A 8 11.81 2.54 -8.89
CA PRO A 8 11.08 2.03 -10.07
C PRO A 8 11.31 0.56 -10.37
N ASP A 9 12.30 -0.07 -9.76
CA ASP A 9 12.57 -1.50 -9.85
C ASP A 9 11.75 -2.34 -8.86
N VAL A 10 10.98 -1.68 -7.99
CA VAL A 10 10.14 -2.35 -6.98
C VAL A 10 8.67 -2.17 -7.35
N VAL A 11 7.91 -3.27 -7.38
CA VAL A 11 6.47 -3.23 -7.54
C VAL A 11 5.85 -2.98 -6.16
N SER A 12 5.18 -1.83 -6.01
CA SER A 12 4.56 -1.42 -4.75
C SER A 12 3.10 -1.05 -5.00
N ASN A 13 2.21 -1.64 -4.22
CA ASN A 13 0.78 -1.36 -4.27
C ASN A 13 0.26 -1.15 -2.86
N VAL A 14 -0.88 -0.44 -2.76
CA VAL A 14 -1.62 -0.29 -1.52
C VAL A 14 -2.91 -1.09 -1.63
N VAL A 15 -3.26 -1.78 -0.57
CA VAL A 15 -4.48 -2.57 -0.50
C VAL A 15 -5.34 -2.14 0.67
N ASP A 16 -6.64 -1.99 0.40
CA ASP A 16 -7.67 -1.88 1.43
C ASP A 16 -8.27 -3.27 1.61
N PRO A 17 -8.05 -3.94 2.76
CA PRO A 17 -8.60 -5.27 2.99
C PRO A 17 -10.09 -5.29 3.28
N GLY A 18 -10.71 -4.12 3.40
CA GLY A 18 -12.08 -3.98 3.80
C GLY A 18 -12.25 -3.93 5.32
N TRP A 19 -13.48 -3.74 5.77
CA TRP A 19 -13.82 -3.76 7.19
C TRP A 19 -14.28 -5.16 7.57
N VAL A 20 -13.36 -5.96 8.07
CA VAL A 20 -13.59 -7.39 8.37
C VAL A 20 -13.80 -7.60 9.87
N PRO A 21 -14.59 -8.63 10.27
CA PRO A 21 -14.91 -8.89 11.68
C PRO A 21 -13.77 -9.61 12.41
N THR A 22 -12.64 -8.93 12.50
CA THR A 22 -11.51 -9.31 13.34
C THR A 22 -11.68 -8.72 14.73
N ARG A 23 -10.72 -8.98 15.62
CA ARG A 23 -10.70 -8.38 16.95
C ARG A 23 -10.72 -6.85 16.86
N MET A 24 -9.97 -6.26 15.93
CA MET A 24 -9.90 -4.81 15.73
C MET A 24 -11.18 -4.29 15.05
N GLY A 25 -11.68 -4.98 14.03
CA GLY A 25 -12.86 -4.54 13.28
C GLY A 25 -14.18 -4.72 14.01
N GLY A 26 -14.25 -5.68 14.93
CA GLY A 26 -15.45 -5.99 15.69
C GLY A 26 -16.44 -6.87 14.93
N PRO A 27 -17.43 -7.46 15.65
CA PRO A 27 -18.38 -8.40 15.04
C PRO A 27 -19.36 -7.76 14.07
N GLY A 28 -19.53 -6.42 14.11
CA GLY A 28 -20.43 -5.70 13.22
C GLY A 28 -19.80 -5.29 11.90
N ALA A 29 -18.54 -5.66 11.64
CA ALA A 29 -17.86 -5.31 10.39
C ALA A 29 -18.56 -5.91 9.17
N SER A 30 -18.64 -5.13 8.08
CA SER A 30 -19.50 -5.43 6.93
C SER A 30 -18.89 -6.40 5.92
N ASP A 31 -17.55 -6.53 5.87
CA ASP A 31 -16.89 -7.36 4.88
C ASP A 31 -16.73 -8.80 5.35
N ASP A 32 -16.65 -9.74 4.39
CA ASP A 32 -16.48 -11.16 4.68
C ASP A 32 -15.03 -11.43 5.10
N LEU A 33 -14.85 -11.97 6.31
CA LEU A 33 -13.53 -12.32 6.84
C LEU A 33 -12.77 -13.31 5.92
N ARG A 34 -13.47 -14.23 5.28
CA ARG A 34 -12.89 -15.23 4.38
C ARG A 34 -12.23 -14.59 3.16
N LEU A 35 -12.67 -13.38 2.78
CA LEU A 35 -12.15 -12.64 1.63
C LEU A 35 -11.06 -11.64 2.02
N GLY A 36 -10.78 -11.49 3.32
CA GLY A 36 -9.88 -10.44 3.82
C GLY A 36 -8.44 -10.55 3.33
N HIS A 37 -8.00 -11.73 2.91
CA HIS A 37 -6.62 -11.94 2.42
C HIS A 37 -6.52 -12.06 0.89
N VAL A 38 -7.63 -12.15 0.17
CA VAL A 38 -7.64 -12.54 -1.25
C VAL A 38 -6.90 -11.52 -2.12
N THR A 39 -7.15 -10.24 -1.92
CA THR A 39 -6.51 -9.17 -2.72
C THR A 39 -5.00 -9.14 -2.49
N GLN A 40 -4.54 -9.26 -1.25
CA GLN A 40 -3.12 -9.27 -0.92
C GLN A 40 -2.39 -10.42 -1.60
N VAL A 41 -2.94 -11.64 -1.51
CA VAL A 41 -2.36 -12.81 -2.16
C VAL A 41 -2.34 -12.65 -3.67
N TRP A 42 -3.43 -12.16 -4.25
CA TRP A 42 -3.53 -11.93 -5.69
C TRP A 42 -2.50 -10.91 -6.18
N LEU A 43 -2.33 -9.77 -5.47
CA LEU A 43 -1.33 -8.77 -5.83
C LEU A 43 0.09 -9.32 -5.76
N ALA A 44 0.37 -10.17 -4.78
CA ALA A 44 1.71 -10.74 -4.60
C ALA A 44 2.07 -11.78 -5.65
N THR A 45 1.08 -12.46 -6.24
CA THR A 45 1.30 -13.64 -7.10
C THR A 45 0.80 -13.47 -8.53
N SER A 46 0.04 -12.42 -8.85
CA SER A 46 -0.60 -12.26 -10.14
C SER A 46 0.35 -11.78 -11.23
N ASP A 47 0.18 -12.33 -12.44
CA ASP A 47 0.83 -11.84 -13.66
C ASP A 47 0.01 -10.76 -14.37
N ASP A 48 -1.14 -10.36 -13.81
CA ASP A 48 -1.99 -9.32 -14.39
C ASP A 48 -1.19 -8.02 -14.54
N PRO A 49 -1.14 -7.40 -15.73
CA PRO A 49 -0.39 -6.16 -15.95
C PRO A 49 -0.80 -5.02 -15.03
N ASN A 50 -2.07 -4.95 -14.62
CA ASN A 50 -2.54 -3.92 -13.70
C ASN A 50 -1.96 -4.09 -12.31
N ALA A 51 -1.76 -5.32 -11.85
CA ALA A 51 -1.14 -5.62 -10.55
C ALA A 51 0.38 -5.46 -10.61
N SER A 52 1.02 -5.97 -11.67
CA SER A 52 2.48 -5.98 -11.79
C SER A 52 3.09 -4.62 -12.14
N GLY A 53 2.27 -3.65 -12.55
CA GLY A 53 2.73 -2.29 -12.83
C GLY A 53 3.08 -1.46 -11.60
N GLY A 54 2.55 -1.82 -10.44
CA GLY A 54 2.76 -1.05 -9.21
C GLY A 54 1.97 0.25 -9.14
N GLY A 55 2.06 0.94 -8.01
CA GLY A 55 1.45 2.26 -7.81
C GLY A 55 -0.07 2.27 -7.64
N GLY A 56 -0.70 1.11 -7.58
CA GLY A 56 -2.14 0.99 -7.48
C GLY A 56 -2.67 1.03 -6.05
N TYR A 57 -3.97 1.33 -5.94
CA TYR A 57 -4.75 1.25 -4.70
C TYR A 57 -5.91 0.28 -4.94
N TRP A 58 -5.97 -0.79 -4.18
CA TRP A 58 -6.81 -1.95 -4.48
C TRP A 58 -7.78 -2.27 -3.36
N TYR A 59 -9.02 -2.62 -3.76
CA TYR A 59 -10.06 -3.13 -2.88
C TYR A 59 -10.78 -4.28 -3.60
N HIS A 60 -10.77 -5.47 -3.01
CA HIS A 60 -11.39 -6.68 -3.58
C HIS A 60 -11.00 -6.94 -5.05
N GLN A 61 -9.68 -6.90 -5.34
CA GLN A 61 -9.11 -7.10 -6.67
C GLN A 61 -9.56 -6.07 -7.71
N GLN A 62 -10.07 -4.91 -7.26
CA GLN A 62 -10.48 -3.81 -8.12
C GLN A 62 -9.63 -2.58 -7.85
N PRO A 63 -9.15 -1.88 -8.90
CA PRO A 63 -8.43 -0.64 -8.70
C PRO A 63 -9.39 0.46 -8.22
N HIS A 64 -8.94 1.25 -7.25
CA HIS A 64 -9.67 2.39 -6.72
C HIS A 64 -8.81 3.64 -6.79
N THR A 65 -9.46 4.80 -6.74
CA THR A 65 -8.78 6.10 -6.75
C THR A 65 -8.53 6.56 -5.31
N PRO A 66 -7.26 6.68 -4.88
CA PRO A 66 -6.96 7.21 -3.55
C PRO A 66 -7.12 8.73 -3.49
N GLU A 67 -6.92 9.30 -2.31
CA GLU A 67 -6.86 10.76 -2.16
C GLU A 67 -5.80 11.36 -3.08
N VAL A 68 -6.08 12.56 -3.61
CA VAL A 68 -5.18 13.24 -4.56
C VAL A 68 -3.78 13.45 -3.99
N ALA A 69 -3.69 13.79 -2.70
CA ALA A 69 -2.40 14.03 -2.01
C ALA A 69 -1.45 12.84 -2.08
N VAL A 70 -1.95 11.61 -2.23
CA VAL A 70 -1.14 10.38 -2.32
C VAL A 70 -0.22 10.43 -3.53
N HIS A 71 -0.61 11.12 -4.61
CA HIS A 71 0.17 11.24 -5.84
C HIS A 71 1.00 12.52 -5.89
N ASP A 72 0.95 13.39 -4.86
CA ASP A 72 1.72 14.61 -4.80
C ASP A 72 3.13 14.33 -4.29
N PRO A 73 4.20 14.52 -5.12
CA PRO A 73 5.57 14.26 -4.69
C PRO A 73 6.00 15.11 -3.50
N HIS A 74 5.54 16.36 -3.37
CA HIS A 74 5.85 17.21 -2.22
C HIS A 74 5.26 16.64 -0.94
N PHE A 75 4.02 16.21 -0.97
CA PHE A 75 3.39 15.56 0.18
C PHE A 75 4.13 14.28 0.57
N GLN A 76 4.50 13.47 -0.43
CA GLN A 76 5.25 12.23 -0.20
C GLN A 76 6.60 12.51 0.47
N ASP A 77 7.34 13.49 -0.03
CA ASP A 77 8.66 13.86 0.49
C ASP A 77 8.55 14.43 1.90
N ASP A 78 7.56 15.27 2.18
CA ASP A 78 7.33 15.84 3.51
C ASP A 78 6.98 14.74 4.51
N LEU A 79 6.16 13.78 4.13
CA LEU A 79 5.81 12.64 4.98
C LEU A 79 7.04 11.78 5.28
N LEU A 80 7.83 11.47 4.25
CA LEU A 80 9.05 10.68 4.43
C LEU A 80 10.06 11.39 5.34
N ALA A 81 10.19 12.71 5.19
CA ALA A 81 11.06 13.50 6.07
C ALA A 81 10.57 13.47 7.52
N ALA A 82 9.27 13.60 7.74
CA ALA A 82 8.69 13.52 9.07
C ALA A 82 8.92 12.15 9.72
N LEU A 83 8.74 11.08 8.95
CA LEU A 83 8.98 9.72 9.41
C LEU A 83 10.47 9.48 9.73
N ALA A 84 11.38 10.00 8.91
CA ALA A 84 12.80 9.90 9.15
C ALA A 84 13.20 10.60 10.45
N ARG A 85 12.65 11.79 10.72
CA ARG A 85 12.88 12.51 11.98
C ARG A 85 12.35 11.73 13.18
N ALA A 86 11.16 11.14 13.05
CA ALA A 86 10.51 10.40 14.13
C ALA A 86 11.21 9.07 14.45
N THR A 87 11.77 8.41 13.44
CA THR A 87 12.34 7.06 13.58
C THR A 87 13.87 7.02 13.61
N GLY A 88 14.54 8.09 13.19
CA GLY A 88 15.98 8.11 13.01
C GLY A 88 16.46 7.30 11.81
N THR A 89 15.57 6.83 10.94
CA THR A 89 15.88 5.99 9.78
C THR A 89 15.24 6.57 8.53
N SER A 90 16.03 6.74 7.46
CA SER A 90 15.51 7.16 6.17
C SER A 90 15.20 5.96 5.27
N LEU A 91 14.30 6.16 4.30
CA LEU A 91 13.93 5.12 3.34
C LEU A 91 15.14 4.65 2.51
N GLY A 92 16.00 5.59 2.08
CA GLY A 92 17.22 5.27 1.35
C GLY A 92 18.19 4.44 2.16
N SER A 93 18.37 4.74 3.46
CA SER A 93 19.21 3.97 4.37
C SER A 93 18.65 2.56 4.59
N ALA A 94 17.33 2.43 4.73
CA ALA A 94 16.69 1.12 4.87
C ALA A 94 16.92 0.25 3.64
N ARG A 95 16.80 0.80 2.43
CA ARG A 95 17.09 0.07 1.18
C ARG A 95 18.55 -0.32 1.07
N ALA A 96 19.47 0.56 1.43
CA ALA A 96 20.89 0.29 1.37
C ALA A 96 21.31 -0.82 2.36
N ALA A 97 20.64 -0.92 3.51
CA ALA A 97 20.88 -1.95 4.52
C ALA A 97 20.28 -3.31 4.13
N GLY A 98 19.24 -3.29 3.32
CA GLY A 98 18.53 -4.49 2.85
C GLY A 98 19.07 -5.00 1.55
#